data_b6facbabb25673b6b96b57103c3dd04e
#
_entry.id   b6facbabb25673b6b96b57103c3dd04e
#
_cell.length_a   1.000
_cell.length_b   1.000
_cell.length_c   1.000
_cell.angle_alpha   90.00
_cell.angle_beta   90.00
_cell.angle_gamma   90.00
#
_symmetry.space_group_name_H-M   'P 1'
#
loop_
_entity.id
_entity.type
_entity.pdbx_description
1 polymer ?
#
loop_
_entity_poly.entity_id
_entity_poly.type
_entity_poly.pdbx_seq_one_letter_code
_entity_poly.pdbx_strand_id
1 'polypeptide(L)'
;MSQIQESLDSLTQILTPGQIIHISLRMLGSINKNITFHNLRTAYLAWKLTETINDSRLNTQNIVLLSLYHTLGYFREDTIFGYNPHDSNIDFFSEEKRITSKYVFSCYYLKYMTPLGDDARALENFTQPFNEDMKHFLYQEKYKAIIYLCARISGYLYHHGDEYLPEDINEIAPGYFDTEYVRAFNIANRNNVLVEQIKDDKYVDELSGYINTITYEPEESEMLEKLLIYFLDFKSTYTVTHAINASCYALSLGQRMGLNPKELSELFCSAVLHDIGKIATPQRILEFPGKLSPEDMGIMRHHVNHSKRILSGQCPEQIIENVYRHHEKLNGTGYPKHVTGDKLTLLQRILTVADITSALNDSRSYKSEFSTDKTKAIITKMTEDGELDPAISKFVLEDFDTIVAEQQYLYKILCVDFSQVLEHHSNYLFTDSGIMADSLLDEANGEEDIEDLEDLEEL
;
A
#
# COMPACT_ATOMS: atom_id res chain seq x y z
N MET A 1 23.29 -13.27 12.47
CA MET A 1 23.12 -13.23 11.00
C MET A 1 22.27 -14.40 10.50
N SER A 2 22.57 -15.67 10.77
CA SER A 2 21.71 -16.82 10.37
C SER A 2 20.31 -16.77 11.00
N GLN A 3 20.19 -16.37 12.26
CA GLN A 3 18.89 -16.23 12.95
C GLN A 3 18.03 -15.09 12.42
N ILE A 4 18.65 -14.02 11.92
CA ILE A 4 17.88 -12.92 11.27
C ILE A 4 17.29 -13.40 9.94
N GLN A 5 18.06 -14.15 9.15
CA GLN A 5 17.57 -14.73 7.91
C GLN A 5 16.43 -15.72 8.16
N GLU A 6 16.60 -16.64 9.14
CA GLU A 6 15.52 -17.54 9.55
C GLU A 6 14.28 -16.80 10.07
N SER A 7 14.45 -15.62 10.70
CA SER A 7 13.33 -14.80 11.17
C SER A 7 12.64 -14.08 10.03
N LEU A 8 13.37 -13.62 8.99
CA LEU A 8 12.80 -13.03 7.79
C LEU A 8 12.00 -14.06 6.99
N ASP A 9 12.53 -15.28 6.83
CA ASP A 9 11.83 -16.37 6.15
C ASP A 9 10.53 -16.79 6.88
N SER A 10 10.38 -16.45 8.16
CA SER A 10 9.18 -16.75 8.97
C SER A 10 8.06 -15.69 8.87
N LEU A 11 8.30 -14.54 8.25
CA LEU A 11 7.30 -13.47 8.12
C LEU A 11 6.15 -13.86 7.22
N THR A 12 6.46 -14.56 6.12
CA THR A 12 5.49 -15.09 5.15
C THR A 12 4.48 -16.06 5.77
N GLN A 13 4.67 -16.45 7.05
CA GLN A 13 3.82 -17.39 7.75
C GLN A 13 2.72 -16.73 8.62
N ILE A 14 2.78 -15.40 8.81
CA ILE A 14 1.82 -14.73 9.71
C ILE A 14 0.53 -14.34 9.00
N LEU A 15 0.63 -13.86 7.76
CA LEU A 15 -0.52 -13.41 6.97
C LEU A 15 -0.67 -14.28 5.71
N THR A 16 -1.87 -14.75 5.47
CA THR A 16 -2.18 -15.42 4.21
C THR A 16 -2.28 -14.41 3.06
N PRO A 17 -2.09 -14.82 1.79
CA PRO A 17 -2.31 -13.95 0.63
C PRO A 17 -3.66 -13.25 0.64
N GLY A 18 -4.72 -13.97 1.02
CA GLY A 18 -6.07 -13.40 1.16
C GLY A 18 -6.14 -12.28 2.20
N GLN A 19 -5.49 -12.45 3.35
CA GLN A 19 -5.42 -11.41 4.40
C GLN A 19 -4.67 -10.17 3.91
N ILE A 20 -3.55 -10.35 3.20
CA ILE A 20 -2.77 -9.25 2.62
C ILE A 20 -3.63 -8.47 1.61
N ILE A 21 -4.34 -9.17 0.73
CA ILE A 21 -5.26 -8.56 -0.24
C ILE A 21 -6.37 -7.77 0.48
N HIS A 22 -6.97 -8.32 1.52
CA HIS A 22 -8.01 -7.61 2.29
C HIS A 22 -7.47 -6.36 3.00
N ILE A 23 -6.29 -6.44 3.60
CA ILE A 23 -5.63 -5.29 4.24
C ILE A 23 -5.36 -4.20 3.19
N SER A 24 -4.78 -4.56 2.04
CA SER A 24 -4.47 -3.63 0.97
C SER A 24 -5.70 -2.93 0.40
N LEU A 25 -6.81 -3.65 0.21
CA LEU A 25 -8.08 -3.07 -0.24
C LEU A 25 -8.66 -2.10 0.78
N ARG A 26 -8.53 -2.38 2.09
CA ARG A 26 -8.94 -1.44 3.14
C ARG A 26 -8.05 -0.19 3.20
N MET A 27 -6.75 -0.33 2.92
CA MET A 27 -5.84 0.80 2.77
C MET A 27 -6.30 1.69 1.61
N LEU A 28 -6.49 1.13 0.42
CA LEU A 28 -6.96 1.84 -0.76
C LEU A 28 -8.33 2.49 -0.52
N GLY A 29 -9.25 1.77 0.11
CA GLY A 29 -10.57 2.30 0.52
C GLY A 29 -10.50 3.46 1.50
N SER A 30 -9.41 3.60 2.25
CA SER A 30 -9.16 4.75 3.12
C SER A 30 -8.71 5.99 2.35
N ILE A 31 -8.16 5.83 1.13
CA ILE A 31 -7.84 6.93 0.21
C ILE A 31 -9.08 7.31 -0.59
N ASN A 32 -9.65 6.34 -1.33
CA ASN A 32 -10.86 6.57 -2.13
C ASN A 32 -11.76 5.33 -2.16
N LYS A 33 -12.89 5.46 -1.49
CA LYS A 33 -13.88 4.39 -1.36
C LYS A 33 -14.54 4.05 -2.70
N ASN A 34 -14.80 5.03 -3.55
CA ASN A 34 -15.49 4.83 -4.83
C ASN A 34 -14.65 4.03 -5.82
N ILE A 35 -13.34 4.36 -5.91
CA ILE A 35 -12.39 3.60 -6.72
C ILE A 35 -12.33 2.16 -6.21
N THR A 36 -12.24 1.96 -4.91
CA THR A 36 -12.17 0.63 -4.31
C THR A 36 -13.43 -0.18 -4.59
N PHE A 37 -14.61 0.40 -4.50
CA PHE A 37 -15.85 -0.29 -4.88
C PHE A 37 -15.92 -0.63 -6.37
N HIS A 38 -15.45 0.28 -7.24
CA HIS A 38 -15.33 -0.02 -8.67
C HIS A 38 -14.44 -1.25 -8.90
N ASN A 39 -13.29 -1.32 -8.23
CA ASN A 39 -12.37 -2.46 -8.33
C ASN A 39 -12.99 -3.77 -7.84
N LEU A 40 -13.67 -3.74 -6.69
CA LEU A 40 -14.35 -4.92 -6.14
C LEU A 40 -15.44 -5.43 -7.08
N ARG A 41 -16.27 -4.54 -7.63
CA ARG A 41 -17.31 -4.89 -8.62
C ARG A 41 -16.69 -5.47 -9.90
N THR A 42 -15.63 -4.83 -10.40
CA THR A 42 -14.89 -5.31 -11.57
C THR A 42 -14.33 -6.71 -11.34
N ALA A 43 -13.70 -6.96 -10.19
CA ALA A 43 -13.13 -8.23 -9.85
C ALA A 43 -14.19 -9.34 -9.69
N TYR A 44 -15.32 -9.02 -9.08
CA TYR A 44 -16.45 -9.97 -8.98
C TYR A 44 -16.99 -10.37 -10.35
N LEU A 45 -17.26 -9.37 -11.20
CA LEU A 45 -17.76 -9.61 -12.55
C LEU A 45 -16.75 -10.40 -13.39
N ALA A 46 -15.47 -10.07 -13.32
CA ALA A 46 -14.39 -10.75 -14.03
C ALA A 46 -14.24 -12.21 -13.56
N TRP A 47 -14.35 -12.48 -12.26
CA TRP A 47 -14.37 -13.83 -11.72
C TRP A 47 -15.51 -14.65 -12.31
N LYS A 48 -16.77 -14.18 -12.21
CA LYS A 48 -17.95 -14.86 -12.71
C LYS A 48 -17.92 -15.06 -14.23
N LEU A 49 -17.39 -14.08 -14.95
CA LEU A 49 -17.20 -14.17 -16.40
C LEU A 49 -16.17 -15.24 -16.74
N THR A 50 -15.05 -15.30 -16.06
CA THR A 50 -13.98 -16.30 -16.28
C THR A 50 -14.49 -17.72 -16.02
N GLU A 51 -15.28 -17.94 -14.95
CA GLU A 51 -15.94 -19.21 -14.68
C GLU A 51 -16.87 -19.64 -15.82
N THR A 52 -17.58 -18.69 -16.43
CA THR A 52 -18.51 -18.93 -17.53
C THR A 52 -17.77 -19.25 -18.84
N ILE A 53 -16.67 -18.56 -19.13
CA ILE A 53 -15.81 -18.81 -20.30
C ILE A 53 -15.20 -20.20 -20.23
N ASN A 54 -14.76 -20.63 -19.04
CA ASN A 54 -14.18 -21.96 -18.77
C ASN A 54 -13.02 -22.32 -19.72
N ASP A 55 -12.15 -21.35 -20.04
CA ASP A 55 -10.90 -21.57 -20.80
C ASP A 55 -9.76 -21.86 -19.83
N SER A 56 -9.25 -23.10 -19.84
CA SER A 56 -8.15 -23.54 -18.95
C SER A 56 -6.82 -22.79 -19.13
N ARG A 57 -6.71 -21.96 -20.18
CA ARG A 57 -5.54 -21.09 -20.42
C ARG A 57 -5.63 -19.77 -19.66
N LEU A 58 -6.80 -19.45 -19.10
CA LEU A 58 -7.00 -18.24 -18.27
C LEU A 58 -6.70 -18.58 -16.82
N ASN A 59 -5.82 -17.80 -16.21
CA ASN A 59 -5.62 -17.87 -14.76
C ASN A 59 -6.63 -16.94 -14.07
N THR A 60 -7.70 -17.52 -13.54
CA THR A 60 -8.78 -16.77 -12.87
C THR A 60 -8.25 -15.96 -11.68
N GLN A 61 -7.32 -16.51 -10.90
CA GLN A 61 -6.71 -15.82 -9.77
C GLN A 61 -6.01 -14.54 -10.21
N ASN A 62 -5.21 -14.60 -11.29
CA ASN A 62 -4.50 -13.44 -11.82
C ASN A 62 -5.46 -12.40 -12.41
N ILE A 63 -6.53 -12.83 -13.10
CA ILE A 63 -7.57 -11.92 -13.62
C ILE A 63 -8.28 -11.19 -12.48
N VAL A 64 -8.62 -11.89 -11.40
CA VAL A 64 -9.24 -11.28 -10.21
C VAL A 64 -8.28 -10.29 -9.56
N LEU A 65 -7.01 -10.66 -9.36
CA LEU A 65 -6.02 -9.79 -8.75
C LEU A 65 -5.74 -8.53 -9.60
N LEU A 66 -5.61 -8.71 -10.93
CA LEU A 66 -5.52 -7.59 -11.86
C LEU A 66 -6.74 -6.67 -11.77
N SER A 67 -7.94 -7.25 -11.69
CA SER A 67 -9.18 -6.48 -11.56
C SER A 67 -9.27 -5.70 -10.25
N LEU A 68 -8.77 -6.26 -9.14
CA LEU A 68 -8.72 -5.58 -7.85
C LEU A 68 -7.77 -4.37 -7.85
N TYR A 69 -6.75 -4.40 -8.69
CA TYR A 69 -5.68 -3.40 -8.66
C TYR A 69 -5.46 -2.63 -9.97
N HIS A 70 -6.33 -2.81 -10.99
CA HIS A 70 -6.15 -2.16 -12.29
C HIS A 70 -6.10 -0.62 -12.22
N THR A 71 -6.69 -0.04 -11.18
CA THR A 71 -6.75 1.42 -10.99
C THR A 71 -5.74 1.94 -9.97
N LEU A 72 -4.65 1.22 -9.66
CA LEU A 72 -3.68 1.64 -8.63
C LEU A 72 -3.15 3.06 -8.86
N GLY A 73 -2.87 3.43 -10.10
CA GLY A 73 -2.41 4.77 -10.45
C GLY A 73 -3.37 5.89 -10.06
N TYR A 74 -4.65 5.59 -9.85
CA TYR A 74 -5.65 6.57 -9.40
C TYR A 74 -5.59 6.85 -7.88
N PHE A 75 -4.85 6.07 -7.12
CA PHE A 75 -4.67 6.31 -5.68
C PHE A 75 -3.48 7.22 -5.37
N ARG A 76 -2.66 7.54 -6.37
CA ARG A 76 -1.57 8.51 -6.25
C ARG A 76 -2.06 9.90 -6.62
N GLU A 77 -1.65 10.89 -5.83
CA GLU A 77 -1.72 12.29 -6.23
C GLU A 77 -0.77 12.51 -7.42
N ASP A 78 -1.21 13.28 -8.38
CA ASP A 78 -0.45 13.56 -9.60
C ASP A 78 -0.38 15.08 -9.81
N THR A 79 0.74 15.65 -9.43
CA THR A 79 0.97 17.09 -9.55
C THR A 79 1.14 17.52 -11.01
N ILE A 80 1.63 16.63 -11.89
CA ILE A 80 1.86 16.90 -13.31
C ILE A 80 0.53 17.20 -14.02
N PHE A 81 -0.50 16.40 -13.73
CA PHE A 81 -1.83 16.55 -14.34
C PHE A 81 -2.87 17.17 -13.40
N GLY A 82 -2.45 17.62 -12.19
CA GLY A 82 -3.35 18.19 -11.21
C GLY A 82 -4.41 17.19 -10.70
N TYR A 83 -4.10 15.90 -10.70
CA TYR A 83 -5.02 14.86 -10.27
C TYR A 83 -4.99 14.69 -8.75
N ASN A 84 -6.17 14.70 -8.13
CA ASN A 84 -6.35 14.42 -6.71
C ASN A 84 -7.15 13.11 -6.54
N PRO A 85 -6.61 12.08 -5.88
CA PRO A 85 -7.30 10.80 -5.68
C PRO A 85 -8.56 10.91 -4.80
N HIS A 86 -8.80 12.04 -4.16
CA HIS A 86 -10.01 12.29 -3.37
C HIS A 86 -11.18 12.89 -4.19
N ASP A 87 -10.98 13.19 -5.48
CA ASP A 87 -12.05 13.68 -6.34
C ASP A 87 -13.15 12.64 -6.50
N SER A 88 -14.40 13.12 -6.53
CA SER A 88 -15.58 12.28 -6.72
C SER A 88 -15.87 11.95 -8.19
N ASN A 89 -15.44 12.83 -9.12
CA ASN A 89 -15.66 12.67 -10.54
C ASN A 89 -14.44 12.06 -11.21
N ILE A 90 -14.39 10.73 -11.27
CA ILE A 90 -13.28 10.00 -11.86
C ILE A 90 -13.69 9.46 -13.21
N ASP A 91 -12.99 9.88 -14.27
CA ASP A 91 -13.08 9.26 -15.58
C ASP A 91 -12.07 8.12 -15.68
N PHE A 92 -12.57 6.90 -15.77
CA PHE A 92 -11.74 5.69 -15.89
C PHE A 92 -11.40 5.32 -17.33
N PHE A 93 -12.02 5.96 -18.34
CA PHE A 93 -12.04 5.41 -19.69
C PHE A 93 -11.66 6.38 -20.81
N SER A 94 -11.25 7.58 -20.46
CA SER A 94 -10.72 8.53 -21.45
C SER A 94 -9.38 8.03 -22.01
N GLU A 95 -9.16 8.25 -23.30
CA GLU A 95 -7.88 8.00 -23.96
C GLU A 95 -6.86 9.11 -23.73
N GLU A 96 -7.23 10.15 -22.97
CA GLU A 96 -6.30 11.21 -22.60
C GLU A 96 -5.06 10.64 -21.88
N LYS A 97 -3.88 11.20 -22.17
CA LYS A 97 -2.61 10.76 -21.58
C LYS A 97 -2.64 10.72 -20.06
N ARG A 98 -3.33 11.66 -19.44
CA ARG A 98 -3.58 11.72 -18.00
C ARG A 98 -4.22 10.43 -17.46
N ILE A 99 -5.18 9.88 -18.17
CA ILE A 99 -5.90 8.66 -17.75
C ILE A 99 -5.09 7.42 -18.09
N THR A 100 -4.54 7.35 -19.31
CA THR A 100 -3.73 6.20 -19.75
C THR A 100 -2.49 6.02 -18.89
N SER A 101 -1.84 7.10 -18.43
CA SER A 101 -0.69 7.05 -17.52
C SER A 101 -0.98 6.34 -16.19
N LYS A 102 -2.23 6.42 -15.69
CA LYS A 102 -2.64 5.74 -14.46
C LYS A 102 -2.62 4.21 -14.62
N TYR A 103 -3.06 3.73 -15.78
CA TYR A 103 -3.02 2.29 -16.09
C TYR A 103 -1.60 1.81 -16.36
N VAL A 104 -0.77 2.62 -17.02
CA VAL A 104 0.65 2.31 -17.21
C VAL A 104 1.37 2.22 -15.87
N PHE A 105 1.11 3.14 -14.94
CA PHE A 105 1.62 3.03 -13.58
C PHE A 105 1.15 1.72 -12.91
N SER A 106 -0.16 1.42 -12.96
CA SER A 106 -0.71 0.18 -12.39
C SER A 106 -0.05 -1.06 -12.99
N CYS A 107 0.15 -1.07 -14.32
CA CYS A 107 0.82 -2.14 -15.04
C CYS A 107 2.21 -2.43 -14.46
N TYR A 108 3.08 -1.45 -14.44
CA TYR A 108 4.46 -1.64 -14.01
C TYR A 108 4.57 -1.88 -12.51
N TYR A 109 3.70 -1.23 -11.71
CA TYR A 109 3.63 -1.51 -10.29
C TYR A 109 3.30 -2.98 -10.02
N LEU A 110 2.23 -3.49 -10.63
CA LEU A 110 1.80 -4.88 -10.47
C LEU A 110 2.82 -5.87 -11.04
N LYS A 111 3.46 -5.53 -12.16
CA LYS A 111 4.48 -6.37 -12.80
C LYS A 111 5.68 -6.63 -11.89
N TYR A 112 6.17 -5.60 -11.20
CA TYR A 112 7.41 -5.70 -10.42
C TYR A 112 7.18 -5.94 -8.92
N MET A 113 5.98 -5.61 -8.42
CA MET A 113 5.69 -5.66 -6.99
C MET A 113 4.74 -6.80 -6.58
N THR A 114 4.28 -7.60 -7.54
CA THR A 114 3.34 -8.71 -7.26
C THR A 114 3.70 -9.96 -8.07
N PRO A 115 3.15 -11.14 -7.71
CA PRO A 115 3.33 -12.37 -8.48
C PRO A 115 2.73 -12.34 -9.89
N LEU A 116 2.02 -11.28 -10.27
CA LEU A 116 1.40 -11.18 -11.59
C LEU A 116 2.41 -11.12 -12.74
N GLY A 117 3.60 -10.54 -12.48
CA GLY A 117 4.65 -10.46 -13.49
C GLY A 117 4.15 -9.88 -14.82
N ASP A 118 4.43 -10.58 -15.93
CA ASP A 118 4.02 -10.13 -17.26
C ASP A 118 2.51 -10.14 -17.52
N ASP A 119 1.69 -10.80 -16.69
CA ASP A 119 0.24 -10.73 -16.81
C ASP A 119 -0.28 -9.30 -16.59
N ALA A 120 0.44 -8.50 -15.79
CA ALA A 120 0.12 -7.10 -15.54
C ALA A 120 0.15 -6.24 -16.83
N ARG A 121 0.85 -6.69 -17.89
CA ARG A 121 0.88 -5.99 -19.19
C ARG A 121 -0.48 -5.91 -19.87
N ALA A 122 -1.47 -6.65 -19.41
CA ALA A 122 -2.87 -6.47 -19.79
C ALA A 122 -3.36 -5.03 -19.54
N LEU A 123 -2.72 -4.26 -18.64
CA LEU A 123 -3.07 -2.89 -18.33
C LEU A 123 -2.28 -1.83 -19.13
N GLU A 124 -1.24 -2.21 -19.88
CA GLU A 124 -0.34 -1.29 -20.57
C GLU A 124 -1.08 -0.39 -21.59
N ASN A 125 -2.05 -0.99 -22.32
CA ASN A 125 -2.91 -0.30 -23.28
C ASN A 125 -4.39 -0.46 -22.92
N PHE A 126 -4.72 -0.32 -21.64
CA PHE A 126 -6.03 -0.69 -21.11
C PHE A 126 -7.19 0.10 -21.73
N THR A 127 -7.00 1.39 -22.02
CA THR A 127 -8.03 2.25 -22.59
C THR A 127 -8.19 2.14 -24.12
N GLN A 128 -7.31 1.41 -24.80
CA GLN A 128 -7.37 1.21 -26.24
C GLN A 128 -8.43 0.15 -26.61
N PRO A 129 -9.07 0.26 -27.79
CA PRO A 129 -10.00 -0.75 -28.28
C PRO A 129 -9.40 -2.15 -28.26
N PHE A 130 -10.26 -3.14 -28.10
CA PHE A 130 -9.86 -4.54 -28.19
C PHE A 130 -9.31 -4.85 -29.59
N ASN A 131 -8.19 -5.57 -29.66
CA ASN A 131 -7.56 -5.97 -30.90
C ASN A 131 -7.72 -7.49 -31.11
N GLU A 132 -8.65 -7.88 -31.99
CA GLU A 132 -8.95 -9.28 -32.23
C GLU A 132 -7.77 -10.04 -32.85
N ASP A 133 -6.96 -9.40 -33.69
CA ASP A 133 -5.79 -10.04 -34.31
C ASP A 133 -4.74 -10.39 -33.24
N MET A 134 -4.58 -9.55 -32.22
CA MET A 134 -3.60 -9.77 -31.16
C MET A 134 -4.07 -10.80 -30.11
N LYS A 135 -5.37 -11.03 -29.97
CA LYS A 135 -5.96 -12.04 -29.05
C LYS A 135 -5.35 -13.44 -29.24
N HIS A 136 -5.01 -13.79 -30.48
CA HIS A 136 -4.47 -15.10 -30.79
C HIS A 136 -2.97 -15.23 -30.48
N PHE A 137 -2.27 -14.11 -30.37
CA PHE A 137 -0.82 -14.08 -30.16
C PHE A 137 -0.46 -13.74 -28.71
N LEU A 138 -1.24 -12.87 -28.04
CA LEU A 138 -0.96 -12.38 -26.69
C LEU A 138 -2.11 -12.71 -25.76
N TYR A 139 -1.87 -13.57 -24.77
CA TYR A 139 -2.89 -13.90 -23.75
C TYR A 139 -3.25 -12.69 -22.87
N GLN A 140 -2.36 -11.70 -22.74
CA GLN A 140 -2.63 -10.42 -22.08
C GLN A 140 -3.82 -9.68 -22.70
N GLU A 141 -4.02 -9.78 -24.03
CA GLU A 141 -5.20 -9.18 -24.69
C GLU A 141 -6.50 -9.84 -24.23
N LYS A 142 -6.50 -11.13 -23.91
CA LYS A 142 -7.67 -11.80 -23.32
C LYS A 142 -7.97 -11.29 -21.92
N TYR A 143 -6.93 -11.12 -21.08
CA TYR A 143 -7.07 -10.57 -19.75
C TYR A 143 -7.60 -9.14 -19.81
N LYS A 144 -6.99 -8.30 -20.66
CA LYS A 144 -7.46 -6.93 -20.93
C LYS A 144 -8.93 -6.92 -21.32
N ALA A 145 -9.33 -7.73 -22.29
CA ALA A 145 -10.71 -7.75 -22.80
C ALA A 145 -11.74 -8.13 -21.71
N ILE A 146 -11.42 -9.12 -20.87
CA ILE A 146 -12.27 -9.53 -19.75
C ILE A 146 -12.38 -8.41 -18.72
N ILE A 147 -11.23 -7.88 -18.27
CA ILE A 147 -11.18 -6.85 -17.22
C ILE A 147 -11.83 -5.57 -17.72
N TYR A 148 -11.54 -5.13 -18.96
CA TYR A 148 -12.10 -3.93 -19.54
C TYR A 148 -13.62 -3.99 -19.65
N LEU A 149 -14.19 -5.10 -20.14
CA LEU A 149 -15.62 -5.32 -20.20
C LEU A 149 -16.26 -5.17 -18.80
N CYS A 150 -15.70 -5.85 -17.82
CA CYS A 150 -16.21 -5.81 -16.44
C CYS A 150 -16.06 -4.42 -15.80
N ALA A 151 -14.94 -3.73 -16.04
CA ALA A 151 -14.71 -2.37 -15.55
C ALA A 151 -15.70 -1.36 -16.17
N ARG A 152 -15.97 -1.49 -17.48
CA ARG A 152 -16.98 -0.64 -18.16
C ARG A 152 -18.38 -0.86 -17.60
N ILE A 153 -18.76 -2.12 -17.37
CA ILE A 153 -20.06 -2.45 -16.75
C ILE A 153 -20.13 -1.90 -15.32
N SER A 154 -19.08 -2.08 -14.51
CA SER A 154 -19.00 -1.52 -13.15
C SER A 154 -19.13 0.01 -13.15
N GLY A 155 -18.44 0.70 -14.06
CA GLY A 155 -18.53 2.16 -14.22
C GLY A 155 -19.92 2.61 -14.66
N TYR A 156 -20.55 1.90 -15.58
CA TYR A 156 -21.90 2.19 -16.04
C TYR A 156 -22.92 2.09 -14.89
N LEU A 157 -22.87 0.99 -14.11
CA LEU A 157 -23.73 0.81 -12.95
C LEU A 157 -23.52 1.91 -11.91
N TYR A 158 -22.28 2.35 -11.68
CA TYR A 158 -21.97 3.44 -10.76
C TYR A 158 -22.65 4.77 -11.16
N HIS A 159 -22.66 5.08 -12.46
CA HIS A 159 -23.22 6.36 -12.96
C HIS A 159 -24.73 6.34 -13.20
N HIS A 160 -25.31 5.18 -13.53
CA HIS A 160 -26.72 5.04 -13.88
C HIS A 160 -27.57 4.35 -12.81
N GLY A 161 -26.95 3.97 -11.69
CA GLY A 161 -27.58 3.17 -10.65
C GLY A 161 -27.45 1.67 -10.89
N ASP A 162 -27.43 0.92 -9.81
CA ASP A 162 -27.16 -0.54 -9.84
C ASP A 162 -28.35 -1.37 -10.36
N GLU A 163 -29.39 -0.74 -10.91
CA GLU A 163 -30.64 -1.40 -11.28
C GLU A 163 -30.78 -1.70 -12.77
N TYR A 164 -29.96 -1.07 -13.61
CA TYR A 164 -30.16 -1.11 -15.04
C TYR A 164 -28.88 -1.35 -15.83
N LEU A 165 -28.92 -2.31 -16.76
CA LEU A 165 -27.98 -2.44 -17.86
C LEU A 165 -28.73 -2.30 -19.18
N PRO A 166 -28.11 -1.74 -20.26
CA PRO A 166 -28.71 -1.73 -21.58
C PRO A 166 -28.96 -3.16 -22.07
N GLU A 167 -29.99 -3.35 -22.91
CA GLU A 167 -30.28 -4.67 -23.53
C GLU A 167 -29.08 -5.17 -24.35
N ASP A 168 -28.40 -4.25 -25.06
CA ASP A 168 -27.13 -4.51 -25.69
C ASP A 168 -25.97 -3.90 -24.90
N ILE A 169 -25.17 -4.74 -24.26
CA ILE A 169 -23.97 -4.33 -23.50
C ILE A 169 -23.00 -3.54 -24.39
N ASN A 170 -22.97 -3.76 -25.72
CA ASN A 170 -22.12 -2.99 -26.62
C ASN A 170 -22.46 -1.49 -26.65
N GLU A 171 -23.67 -1.08 -26.22
CA GLU A 171 -24.04 0.35 -26.10
C GLU A 171 -23.18 1.08 -25.05
N ILE A 172 -22.62 0.38 -24.06
CA ILE A 172 -21.74 0.96 -23.02
C ILE A 172 -20.44 1.49 -23.63
N ALA A 173 -19.85 0.73 -24.57
CA ALA A 173 -18.63 1.11 -25.27
C ALA A 173 -18.56 0.46 -26.67
N PRO A 174 -19.20 1.09 -27.67
CA PRO A 174 -19.31 0.52 -29.04
C PRO A 174 -17.92 0.30 -29.65
N GLY A 175 -17.67 -0.93 -30.12
CA GLY A 175 -16.42 -1.29 -30.79
C GLY A 175 -15.23 -1.59 -29.87
N TYR A 176 -15.43 -1.58 -28.57
CA TYR A 176 -14.36 -1.86 -27.59
C TYR A 176 -14.39 -3.27 -27.01
N PHE A 177 -15.50 -4.00 -27.19
CA PHE A 177 -15.65 -5.31 -26.56
C PHE A 177 -15.47 -6.47 -27.53
N ASP A 178 -14.85 -7.54 -27.01
CA ASP A 178 -14.88 -8.85 -27.67
C ASP A 178 -16.28 -9.46 -27.62
N THR A 179 -16.83 -9.80 -28.78
CA THR A 179 -18.20 -10.34 -28.91
C THR A 179 -18.37 -11.69 -28.21
N GLU A 180 -17.30 -12.50 -28.10
CA GLU A 180 -17.31 -13.77 -27.37
C GLU A 180 -17.53 -13.52 -25.87
N TYR A 181 -16.80 -12.54 -25.29
CA TYR A 181 -16.90 -12.21 -23.88
C TYR A 181 -18.20 -11.49 -23.54
N VAL A 182 -18.74 -10.68 -24.43
CA VAL A 182 -20.10 -10.11 -24.26
C VAL A 182 -21.15 -11.23 -24.19
N ARG A 183 -21.07 -12.24 -25.08
CA ARG A 183 -21.99 -13.40 -25.01
C ARG A 183 -21.83 -14.18 -23.72
N ALA A 184 -20.58 -14.44 -23.29
CA ALA A 184 -20.31 -15.14 -22.04
C ALA A 184 -20.83 -14.34 -20.84
N PHE A 185 -20.68 -13.00 -20.84
CA PHE A 185 -21.24 -12.13 -19.79
C PHE A 185 -22.77 -12.22 -19.74
N ASN A 186 -23.46 -12.18 -20.89
CA ASN A 186 -24.92 -12.28 -20.93
C ASN A 186 -25.41 -13.66 -20.44
N ILE A 187 -24.60 -14.71 -20.61
CA ILE A 187 -24.88 -16.03 -20.02
C ILE A 187 -24.71 -16.00 -18.51
N ALA A 188 -23.60 -15.43 -18.02
CA ALA A 188 -23.29 -15.31 -16.60
C ALA A 188 -24.32 -14.44 -15.86
N ASN A 189 -24.76 -13.34 -16.50
CA ASN A 189 -25.75 -12.41 -15.94
C ASN A 189 -27.20 -12.78 -16.29
N ARG A 190 -27.47 -14.02 -16.70
CA ARG A 190 -28.84 -14.43 -17.04
C ARG A 190 -29.80 -14.16 -15.89
N ASN A 191 -30.96 -13.57 -16.21
CA ASN A 191 -31.95 -13.07 -15.24
C ASN A 191 -31.39 -11.97 -14.31
N ASN A 192 -30.41 -11.20 -14.76
CA ASN A 192 -29.75 -10.12 -14.02
C ASN A 192 -29.09 -10.57 -12.69
N VAL A 193 -28.72 -11.83 -12.57
CA VAL A 193 -28.23 -12.38 -11.30
C VAL A 193 -26.99 -11.67 -10.78
N LEU A 194 -26.03 -11.28 -11.64
CA LEU A 194 -24.81 -10.57 -11.22
C LEU A 194 -25.11 -9.13 -10.80
N VAL A 195 -26.01 -8.45 -11.53
CA VAL A 195 -26.43 -7.08 -11.19
C VAL A 195 -27.17 -7.06 -9.86
N GLU A 196 -28.07 -8.01 -9.61
CA GLU A 196 -28.78 -8.14 -8.33
C GLU A 196 -27.82 -8.42 -7.16
N GLN A 197 -26.78 -9.22 -7.37
CA GLN A 197 -25.74 -9.46 -6.36
C GLN A 197 -24.96 -8.17 -6.04
N ILE A 198 -24.68 -7.33 -7.05
CA ILE A 198 -24.04 -6.04 -6.87
C ILE A 198 -24.95 -5.07 -6.11
N LYS A 199 -26.23 -4.98 -6.49
CA LYS A 199 -27.23 -4.13 -5.86
C LYS A 199 -27.45 -4.45 -4.37
N ASP A 200 -27.45 -5.74 -4.04
CA ASP A 200 -27.63 -6.23 -2.67
C ASP A 200 -26.33 -6.27 -1.85
N ASP A 201 -25.20 -5.82 -2.39
CA ASP A 201 -23.84 -5.92 -1.80
C ASP A 201 -23.39 -7.37 -1.47
N LYS A 202 -24.12 -8.39 -1.90
CA LYS A 202 -23.80 -9.81 -1.64
C LYS A 202 -22.53 -10.27 -2.32
N TYR A 203 -22.16 -9.60 -3.44
CA TYR A 203 -20.92 -9.85 -4.16
C TYR A 203 -19.68 -9.66 -3.29
N VAL A 204 -19.74 -8.79 -2.26
CA VAL A 204 -18.61 -8.51 -1.35
C VAL A 204 -18.25 -9.77 -0.55
N ASP A 205 -19.25 -10.45 0.02
CA ASP A 205 -19.02 -11.67 0.81
C ASP A 205 -18.56 -12.83 -0.09
N GLU A 206 -19.17 -12.99 -1.27
CA GLU A 206 -18.74 -14.02 -2.23
C GLU A 206 -17.30 -13.81 -2.70
N LEU A 207 -16.95 -12.58 -3.12
CA LEU A 207 -15.61 -12.24 -3.55
C LEU A 207 -14.59 -12.38 -2.41
N SER A 208 -14.96 -11.98 -1.19
CA SER A 208 -14.12 -12.17 0.00
C SER A 208 -13.86 -13.67 0.25
N GLY A 209 -14.88 -14.50 0.11
CA GLY A 209 -14.73 -15.96 0.18
C GLY A 209 -13.74 -16.49 -0.87
N TYR A 210 -13.83 -16.04 -2.11
CA TYR A 210 -12.89 -16.40 -3.16
C TYR A 210 -11.47 -15.92 -2.88
N ILE A 211 -11.30 -14.65 -2.48
CA ILE A 211 -9.99 -14.08 -2.12
C ILE A 211 -9.30 -14.91 -1.03
N ASN A 212 -10.05 -15.43 -0.06
CA ASN A 212 -9.49 -16.29 0.99
C ASN A 212 -9.01 -17.66 0.49
N THR A 213 -9.37 -18.06 -0.73
CA THR A 213 -8.86 -19.31 -1.38
C THR A 213 -7.58 -19.07 -2.18
N ILE A 214 -7.18 -17.83 -2.39
CA ILE A 214 -5.98 -17.49 -3.15
C ILE A 214 -4.74 -17.98 -2.41
N THR A 215 -3.90 -18.73 -3.11
CA THR A 215 -2.63 -19.24 -2.60
C THR A 215 -1.50 -18.93 -3.56
N TYR A 216 -0.33 -18.74 -3.01
CA TYR A 216 0.92 -18.51 -3.73
C TYR A 216 2.03 -19.34 -3.11
N GLU A 217 3.09 -19.60 -3.88
CA GLU A 217 4.32 -20.15 -3.32
C GLU A 217 4.96 -19.14 -2.35
N PRO A 218 5.84 -19.58 -1.43
CA PRO A 218 6.39 -18.70 -0.39
C PRO A 218 7.03 -17.42 -0.93
N GLU A 219 7.81 -17.51 -2.00
CA GLU A 219 8.49 -16.37 -2.64
C GLU A 219 7.49 -15.36 -3.24
N GLU A 220 6.40 -15.87 -3.83
CA GLU A 220 5.32 -15.05 -4.36
C GLU A 220 4.51 -14.37 -3.25
N SER A 221 4.31 -15.07 -2.14
CA SER A 221 3.65 -14.52 -0.95
C SER A 221 4.44 -13.38 -0.34
N GLU A 222 5.78 -13.47 -0.30
CA GLU A 222 6.67 -12.39 0.15
C GLU A 222 6.51 -11.12 -0.71
N MET A 223 6.32 -11.26 -2.03
CA MET A 223 6.06 -10.11 -2.89
C MET A 223 4.77 -9.37 -2.49
N LEU A 224 3.70 -10.11 -2.16
CA LEU A 224 2.45 -9.49 -1.71
C LEU A 224 2.58 -8.80 -0.34
N GLU A 225 3.42 -9.29 0.57
CA GLU A 225 3.70 -8.62 1.84
C GLU A 225 4.37 -7.27 1.62
N LYS A 226 5.34 -7.22 0.71
CA LYS A 226 6.00 -5.96 0.31
C LYS A 226 5.01 -4.95 -0.27
N LEU A 227 3.98 -5.41 -0.97
CA LEU A 227 2.90 -4.55 -1.49
C LEU A 227 2.28 -3.66 -0.41
N LEU A 228 2.05 -4.18 0.83
CA LEU A 228 1.46 -3.41 1.92
C LEU A 228 2.33 -2.22 2.33
N ILE A 229 3.65 -2.41 2.38
CA ILE A 229 4.61 -1.36 2.74
C ILE A 229 4.60 -0.29 1.65
N TYR A 230 4.69 -0.71 0.38
CA TYR A 230 4.81 0.22 -0.73
C TYR A 230 3.51 0.97 -1.07
N PHE A 231 2.35 0.53 -0.59
CA PHE A 231 1.13 1.35 -0.67
C PHE A 231 1.22 2.62 0.18
N LEU A 232 2.06 2.67 1.20
CA LEU A 232 2.33 3.89 1.95
C LEU A 232 3.04 4.95 1.10
N ASP A 233 3.83 4.54 0.08
CA ASP A 233 4.48 5.46 -0.87
C ASP A 233 3.48 6.29 -1.68
N PHE A 234 2.24 5.83 -1.83
CA PHE A 234 1.19 6.62 -2.47
C PHE A 234 0.88 7.92 -1.73
N LYS A 235 1.31 8.04 -0.48
CA LYS A 235 1.15 9.22 0.35
C LYS A 235 2.46 9.90 0.69
N SER A 236 3.50 9.15 1.00
CA SER A 236 4.81 9.72 1.36
C SER A 236 5.89 8.64 1.33
N THR A 237 6.89 8.84 0.50
CA THR A 237 8.10 7.99 0.42
C THR A 237 8.81 7.88 1.79
N TYR A 238 8.78 8.95 2.59
CA TYR A 238 9.32 8.94 3.93
C TYR A 238 8.68 7.86 4.81
N THR A 239 7.36 7.68 4.72
CA THR A 239 6.63 6.69 5.54
C THR A 239 7.10 5.25 5.24
N VAL A 240 7.39 4.94 3.97
CA VAL A 240 7.93 3.62 3.57
C VAL A 240 9.31 3.39 4.19
N THR A 241 10.23 4.34 3.99
CA THR A 241 11.60 4.25 4.51
C THR A 241 11.59 4.10 6.04
N HIS A 242 10.77 4.89 6.72
CA HIS A 242 10.59 4.82 8.17
C HIS A 242 10.05 3.44 8.62
N ALA A 243 9.02 2.90 7.97
CA ALA A 243 8.47 1.59 8.34
C ALA A 243 9.50 0.47 8.21
N ILE A 244 10.30 0.47 7.14
CA ILE A 244 11.40 -0.50 6.96
C ILE A 244 12.46 -0.31 8.03
N ASN A 245 12.91 0.92 8.30
CA ASN A 245 13.93 1.21 9.30
C ASN A 245 13.47 0.82 10.71
N ALA A 246 12.26 1.19 11.10
CA ALA A 246 11.67 0.81 12.39
C ALA A 246 11.63 -0.70 12.57
N SER A 247 11.30 -1.45 11.49
CA SER A 247 11.28 -2.91 11.50
C SER A 247 12.68 -3.50 11.73
N CYS A 248 13.71 -2.92 11.09
CA CYS A 248 15.10 -3.32 11.29
C CYS A 248 15.57 -3.07 12.72
N TYR A 249 15.26 -1.87 13.28
CA TYR A 249 15.57 -1.57 14.68
C TYR A 249 14.82 -2.51 15.65
N ALA A 250 13.54 -2.79 15.38
CA ALA A 250 12.75 -3.70 16.20
C ALA A 250 13.36 -5.11 16.25
N LEU A 251 13.78 -5.66 15.12
CA LEU A 251 14.46 -6.96 15.05
C LEU A 251 15.77 -6.96 15.85
N SER A 252 16.63 -5.95 15.64
CA SER A 252 17.91 -5.82 16.34
C SER A 252 17.73 -5.74 17.87
N LEU A 253 16.78 -4.94 18.33
CA LEU A 253 16.45 -4.81 19.76
C LEU A 253 15.78 -6.08 20.31
N GLY A 254 14.85 -6.68 19.56
CA GLY A 254 14.18 -7.93 19.96
C GLY A 254 15.16 -9.08 20.20
N GLN A 255 16.16 -9.24 19.33
CA GLN A 255 17.22 -10.24 19.50
C GLN A 255 18.05 -9.98 20.78
N ARG A 256 18.42 -8.73 21.04
CA ARG A 256 19.15 -8.35 22.26
C ARG A 256 18.33 -8.57 23.53
N MET A 257 17.02 -8.44 23.44
CA MET A 257 16.08 -8.74 24.51
C MET A 257 15.79 -10.24 24.67
N GLY A 258 16.36 -11.11 23.81
CA GLY A 258 16.25 -12.56 23.90
C GLY A 258 14.91 -13.11 23.44
N LEU A 259 14.19 -12.43 22.53
CA LEU A 259 12.95 -12.91 21.96
C LEU A 259 13.17 -14.21 21.17
N ASN A 260 12.24 -15.14 21.25
CA ASN A 260 12.25 -16.34 20.44
C ASN A 260 11.82 -16.05 18.98
N PRO A 261 12.03 -16.97 18.00
CA PRO A 261 11.72 -16.72 16.60
C PRO A 261 10.28 -16.29 16.35
N LYS A 262 9.28 -16.86 17.05
CA LYS A 262 7.88 -16.48 16.90
C LYS A 262 7.62 -15.05 17.38
N GLU A 263 8.17 -14.69 18.54
CA GLU A 263 8.06 -13.33 19.08
C GLU A 263 8.77 -12.30 18.17
N LEU A 264 9.91 -12.67 17.56
CA LEU A 264 10.59 -11.83 16.58
C LEU A 264 9.75 -11.62 15.32
N SER A 265 9.10 -12.68 14.81
CA SER A 265 8.19 -12.54 13.65
C SER A 265 6.97 -11.67 13.99
N GLU A 266 6.36 -11.86 15.16
CA GLU A 266 5.24 -11.01 15.61
C GLU A 266 5.66 -9.54 15.78
N LEU A 267 6.84 -9.29 16.34
CA LEU A 267 7.40 -7.95 16.50
C LEU A 267 7.69 -7.29 15.15
N PHE A 268 8.31 -8.01 14.23
CA PHE A 268 8.62 -7.50 12.91
C PHE A 268 7.35 -7.17 12.12
N CYS A 269 6.38 -8.08 12.06
CA CYS A 269 5.10 -7.84 11.42
C CYS A 269 4.40 -6.62 12.03
N SER A 270 4.43 -6.48 13.37
CA SER A 270 3.90 -5.30 14.06
C SER A 270 4.63 -4.01 13.65
N ALA A 271 5.96 -4.07 13.50
CA ALA A 271 6.78 -2.93 13.10
C ALA A 271 6.56 -2.52 11.63
N VAL A 272 6.40 -3.50 10.73
CA VAL A 272 6.03 -3.23 9.32
C VAL A 272 4.68 -2.53 9.23
N LEU A 273 3.71 -2.93 10.04
CA LEU A 273 2.31 -2.48 9.96
C LEU A 273 1.97 -1.31 10.90
N HIS A 274 2.90 -0.85 11.78
CA HIS A 274 2.55 0.11 12.83
C HIS A 274 1.91 1.38 12.30
N ASP A 275 2.42 1.86 11.20
CA ASP A 275 2.07 3.13 10.56
C ASP A 275 1.10 3.01 9.37
N ILE A 276 0.56 1.82 9.10
CA ILE A 276 -0.31 1.57 7.93
C ILE A 276 -1.53 2.52 7.87
N GLY A 277 -1.97 3.00 9.02
CA GLY A 277 -3.07 3.97 9.13
C GLY A 277 -2.73 5.38 8.66
N LYS A 278 -1.44 5.72 8.48
CA LYS A 278 -1.00 7.00 7.91
C LYS A 278 -1.51 7.21 6.49
N ILE A 279 -1.87 6.13 5.78
CA ILE A 279 -2.50 6.20 4.46
C ILE A 279 -3.79 7.04 4.45
N ALA A 280 -4.50 7.11 5.57
CA ALA A 280 -5.69 7.93 5.74
C ALA A 280 -5.38 9.38 6.19
N THR A 281 -4.12 9.71 6.49
CA THR A 281 -3.71 11.05 6.92
C THR A 281 -3.52 11.94 5.69
N PRO A 282 -4.03 13.19 5.68
CA PRO A 282 -3.79 14.12 4.58
C PRO A 282 -2.30 14.37 4.34
N GLN A 283 -1.87 14.39 3.07
CA GLN A 283 -0.47 14.54 2.68
C GLN A 283 0.13 15.84 3.23
N ARG A 284 -0.62 16.96 3.18
CA ARG A 284 -0.20 18.25 3.77
C ARG A 284 0.23 18.15 5.25
N ILE A 285 -0.28 17.15 5.99
CA ILE A 285 0.09 16.90 7.38
C ILE A 285 1.29 15.98 7.48
N LEU A 286 1.34 14.92 6.62
CA LEU A 286 2.45 13.97 6.60
C LEU A 286 3.78 14.63 6.22
N GLU A 287 3.74 15.55 5.26
CA GLU A 287 4.91 16.22 4.67
C GLU A 287 5.11 17.66 5.15
N PHE A 288 4.41 18.06 6.21
CA PHE A 288 4.56 19.40 6.75
C PHE A 288 5.98 19.64 7.30
N PRO A 289 6.70 20.64 6.78
CA PRO A 289 8.12 20.87 7.11
C PRO A 289 8.33 21.63 8.43
N GLY A 290 7.59 21.28 9.48
CA GLY A 290 7.68 21.98 10.74
C GLY A 290 6.91 21.34 11.87
N LYS A 291 6.70 22.06 12.96
CA LYS A 291 5.87 21.61 14.07
C LYS A 291 4.39 21.72 13.70
N LEU A 292 3.69 20.61 13.75
CA LEU A 292 2.24 20.57 13.49
C LEU A 292 1.47 21.42 14.52
N SER A 293 0.39 22.06 14.06
CA SER A 293 -0.57 22.69 14.97
C SER A 293 -1.21 21.63 15.90
N PRO A 294 -1.75 22.01 17.07
CA PRO A 294 -2.45 21.07 17.93
C PRO A 294 -3.60 20.31 17.22
N GLU A 295 -4.29 20.98 16.28
CA GLU A 295 -5.36 20.39 15.48
C GLU A 295 -4.79 19.34 14.51
N ASP A 296 -3.78 19.69 13.71
CA ASP A 296 -3.13 18.77 12.77
C ASP A 296 -2.45 17.60 13.48
N MET A 297 -1.85 17.86 14.66
CA MET A 297 -1.32 16.78 15.52
C MET A 297 -2.44 15.85 16.01
N GLY A 298 -3.63 16.37 16.30
CA GLY A 298 -4.81 15.57 16.59
C GLY A 298 -5.15 14.64 15.44
N ILE A 299 -5.18 15.16 14.21
CA ILE A 299 -5.43 14.35 12.99
C ILE A 299 -4.31 13.31 12.82
N MET A 300 -3.05 13.69 12.96
CA MET A 300 -1.90 12.78 12.86
C MET A 300 -2.03 11.61 13.84
N ARG A 301 -2.38 11.87 15.10
CA ARG A 301 -2.53 10.82 16.13
C ARG A 301 -3.63 9.81 15.83
N HIS A 302 -4.58 10.13 14.96
CA HIS A 302 -5.63 9.19 14.56
C HIS A 302 -5.13 8.02 13.71
N HIS A 303 -3.90 8.06 13.18
CA HIS A 303 -3.38 6.94 12.38
C HIS A 303 -3.40 5.60 13.14
N VAL A 304 -3.17 5.57 14.46
CA VAL A 304 -3.23 4.33 15.25
C VAL A 304 -4.64 3.72 15.25
N ASN A 305 -5.69 4.55 15.24
CA ASN A 305 -7.08 4.09 15.12
C ASN A 305 -7.37 3.58 13.70
N HIS A 306 -6.81 4.25 12.68
CA HIS A 306 -6.92 3.80 11.30
C HIS A 306 -6.20 2.48 11.09
N SER A 307 -4.95 2.32 11.63
CA SER A 307 -4.22 1.06 11.60
C SER A 307 -5.03 -0.07 12.23
N LYS A 308 -5.57 0.14 13.44
CA LYS A 308 -6.43 -0.85 14.10
C LYS A 308 -7.64 -1.23 13.23
N ARG A 309 -8.31 -0.26 12.62
CA ARG A 309 -9.48 -0.51 11.75
C ARG A 309 -9.10 -1.30 10.50
N ILE A 310 -7.99 -0.95 9.84
CA ILE A 310 -7.51 -1.63 8.63
C ILE A 310 -7.19 -3.10 8.94
N LEU A 311 -6.53 -3.37 10.06
CA LEU A 311 -6.04 -4.69 10.43
C LEU A 311 -7.09 -5.59 11.08
N SER A 312 -8.17 -5.02 11.67
CA SER A 312 -9.20 -5.77 12.43
C SER A 312 -9.77 -6.92 11.60
N GLY A 313 -9.75 -8.14 12.19
CA GLY A 313 -10.24 -9.37 11.56
C GLY A 313 -9.36 -9.92 10.44
N GLN A 314 -8.23 -9.28 10.13
CA GLN A 314 -7.27 -9.75 9.11
C GLN A 314 -5.91 -10.12 9.73
N CYS A 315 -5.58 -9.58 10.87
CA CYS A 315 -4.36 -9.90 11.61
C CYS A 315 -4.69 -10.56 12.96
N PRO A 316 -3.74 -11.33 13.54
CA PRO A 316 -3.83 -11.76 14.92
C PRO A 316 -4.00 -10.56 15.88
N GLU A 317 -4.87 -10.69 16.89
CA GLU A 317 -5.18 -9.60 17.82
C GLU A 317 -3.92 -9.05 18.51
N GLN A 318 -2.93 -9.90 18.77
CA GLN A 318 -1.66 -9.49 19.37
C GLN A 318 -0.93 -8.46 18.51
N ILE A 319 -0.89 -8.66 17.19
CA ILE A 319 -0.27 -7.72 16.25
C ILE A 319 -1.08 -6.43 16.22
N ILE A 320 -2.41 -6.51 16.15
CA ILE A 320 -3.29 -5.34 16.17
C ILE A 320 -3.06 -4.49 17.42
N GLU A 321 -2.96 -5.11 18.60
CA GLU A 321 -2.70 -4.39 19.84
C GLU A 321 -1.28 -3.82 19.92
N ASN A 322 -0.26 -4.50 19.37
CA ASN A 322 1.08 -3.94 19.27
C ASN A 322 1.10 -2.67 18.39
N VAL A 323 0.50 -2.76 17.20
CA VAL A 323 0.33 -1.64 16.28
C VAL A 323 -0.47 -0.49 16.92
N TYR A 324 -1.56 -0.81 17.62
CA TYR A 324 -2.42 0.21 18.23
C TYR A 324 -1.75 0.99 19.35
N ARG A 325 -0.75 0.38 20.05
CA ARG A 325 -0.13 0.93 21.25
C ARG A 325 1.32 1.38 21.06
N HIS A 326 1.85 1.43 19.84
CA HIS A 326 3.26 1.76 19.61
C HIS A 326 3.65 3.19 20.05
N HIS A 327 2.69 4.08 20.25
CA HIS A 327 2.89 5.40 20.80
C HIS A 327 2.50 5.54 22.29
N GLU A 328 2.20 4.44 22.97
CA GLU A 328 2.06 4.48 24.43
C GLU A 328 3.45 4.59 25.09
N LYS A 329 3.49 5.21 26.28
CA LYS A 329 4.70 5.46 27.04
C LYS A 329 4.57 4.88 28.44
N LEU A 330 5.69 4.44 29.05
CA LEU A 330 5.64 3.77 30.36
C LEU A 330 4.99 4.64 31.46
N ASN A 331 5.19 5.96 31.40
CA ASN A 331 4.62 6.90 32.36
C ASN A 331 3.14 7.28 32.09
N GLY A 332 2.50 6.69 31.06
CA GLY A 332 1.11 6.96 30.69
C GLY A 332 0.87 8.27 29.94
N THR A 333 1.90 8.99 29.51
CA THR A 333 1.77 10.22 28.72
C THR A 333 1.58 9.96 27.23
N GLY A 334 1.72 8.69 26.79
CA GLY A 334 1.51 8.25 25.41
C GLY A 334 0.05 8.30 24.97
N TYR A 335 -0.24 7.76 23.81
CA TYR A 335 -1.58 7.66 23.25
C TYR A 335 -1.76 6.32 22.50
N PRO A 336 -2.96 5.84 22.23
CA PRO A 336 -4.27 6.49 22.33
C PRO A 336 -5.01 6.23 23.68
N LYS A 337 -4.54 5.32 24.53
CA LYS A 337 -5.23 4.87 25.74
C LYS A 337 -4.62 5.40 27.04
N HIS A 338 -3.46 6.04 26.96
CA HIS A 338 -2.73 6.54 28.12
C HIS A 338 -2.45 5.45 29.17
N VAL A 339 -2.08 4.25 28.71
CA VAL A 339 -1.76 3.13 29.58
C VAL A 339 -0.33 3.23 30.11
N THR A 340 -0.14 2.76 31.35
CA THR A 340 1.15 2.71 32.00
C THR A 340 1.94 1.44 31.68
N GLY A 341 3.22 1.43 31.96
CA GLY A 341 4.15 0.35 31.58
C GLY A 341 3.79 -1.04 32.07
N ASP A 342 3.06 -1.16 33.20
CA ASP A 342 2.55 -2.42 33.74
C ASP A 342 1.51 -3.10 32.81
N LYS A 343 0.92 -2.34 31.89
CA LYS A 343 -0.05 -2.82 30.90
C LYS A 343 0.54 -2.96 29.49
N LEU A 344 1.80 -2.62 29.30
CA LEU A 344 2.50 -2.73 28.02
C LEU A 344 3.33 -4.02 27.97
N THR A 345 3.12 -4.82 26.93
CA THR A 345 3.92 -6.02 26.69
C THR A 345 5.36 -5.66 26.34
N LEU A 346 6.26 -6.64 26.42
CA LEU A 346 7.65 -6.42 25.99
C LEU A 346 7.75 -6.02 24.52
N LEU A 347 6.95 -6.65 23.63
CA LEU A 347 6.93 -6.33 22.20
C LEU A 347 6.48 -4.88 21.95
N GLN A 348 5.46 -4.42 22.65
CA GLN A 348 4.98 -3.02 22.55
C GLN A 348 6.05 -2.03 22.96
N ARG A 349 6.75 -2.30 24.07
CA ARG A 349 7.86 -1.43 24.55
C ARG A 349 9.04 -1.43 23.60
N ILE A 350 9.40 -2.59 23.01
CA ILE A 350 10.47 -2.65 21.99
C ILE A 350 10.05 -1.86 20.75
N LEU A 351 8.82 -2.03 20.28
CA LEU A 351 8.32 -1.32 19.09
C LEU A 351 8.34 0.19 19.30
N THR A 352 7.93 0.68 20.48
CA THR A 352 8.01 2.13 20.82
C THR A 352 9.45 2.66 20.76
N VAL A 353 10.43 1.94 21.31
CA VAL A 353 11.83 2.37 21.27
C VAL A 353 12.39 2.31 19.84
N ALA A 354 12.03 1.29 19.07
CA ALA A 354 12.46 1.13 17.67
C ALA A 354 11.90 2.25 16.78
N ASP A 355 10.61 2.58 16.90
CA ASP A 355 9.94 3.65 16.18
C ASP A 355 10.61 5.00 16.46
N ILE A 356 10.82 5.35 17.73
CA ILE A 356 11.49 6.60 18.13
C ILE A 356 12.92 6.63 17.61
N THR A 357 13.66 5.52 17.72
CA THR A 357 15.05 5.46 17.21
C THR A 357 15.10 5.68 15.71
N SER A 358 14.19 5.07 14.96
CA SER A 358 14.05 5.29 13.52
C SER A 358 13.72 6.76 13.22
N ALA A 359 12.70 7.32 13.86
CA ALA A 359 12.27 8.70 13.63
C ALA A 359 13.36 9.76 13.93
N LEU A 360 14.28 9.48 14.85
CA LEU A 360 15.41 10.35 15.17
C LEU A 360 16.59 10.18 14.21
N ASN A 361 16.77 8.99 13.65
CA ASN A 361 17.92 8.65 12.80
C ASN A 361 17.59 8.63 11.28
N ASP A 362 16.34 8.89 10.90
CA ASP A 362 15.92 8.97 9.51
C ASP A 362 16.02 10.42 9.00
N SER A 363 16.58 10.58 7.78
CA SER A 363 16.52 11.85 7.06
C SER A 363 15.10 12.07 6.53
N ARG A 364 14.58 13.30 6.64
CA ARG A 364 13.31 13.74 6.04
C ARG A 364 13.61 14.72 4.92
N SER A 365 12.68 14.90 3.98
CA SER A 365 12.80 15.88 2.89
C SER A 365 13.14 17.30 3.37
N TYR A 366 12.82 17.62 4.62
CA TYR A 366 13.02 18.94 5.24
C TYR A 366 13.91 18.92 6.50
N LYS A 367 14.52 17.77 6.87
CA LYS A 367 15.34 17.65 8.08
C LYS A 367 16.42 16.60 7.88
N SER A 368 17.69 17.02 8.05
CA SER A 368 18.82 16.10 8.15
C SER A 368 18.67 15.20 9.39
N GLU A 369 19.28 14.02 9.33
CA GLU A 369 19.42 13.10 10.46
C GLU A 369 19.95 13.85 11.68
N PHE A 370 19.45 13.51 12.87
CA PHE A 370 20.13 13.98 14.07
C PHE A 370 21.50 13.30 14.22
N SER A 371 22.49 14.06 14.74
CA SER A 371 23.76 13.44 15.09
C SER A 371 23.53 12.31 16.12
N THR A 372 24.41 11.31 16.11
CA THR A 372 24.42 10.22 17.10
C THR A 372 24.31 10.73 18.52
N ASP A 373 25.06 11.78 18.87
CA ASP A 373 25.05 12.38 20.22
C ASP A 373 23.68 12.97 20.56
N LYS A 374 23.05 13.66 19.62
CA LYS A 374 21.71 14.23 19.81
C LYS A 374 20.66 13.16 19.96
N THR A 375 20.69 12.11 19.12
CA THR A 375 19.78 10.95 19.23
C THR A 375 19.91 10.28 20.59
N LYS A 376 21.16 10.01 21.05
CA LYS A 376 21.42 9.42 22.36
C LYS A 376 20.93 10.33 23.50
N ALA A 377 21.16 11.65 23.41
CA ALA A 377 20.70 12.60 24.43
C ALA A 377 19.15 12.60 24.55
N ILE A 378 18.43 12.57 23.44
CA ILE A 378 16.95 12.51 23.44
C ILE A 378 16.47 11.20 24.07
N ILE A 379 17.01 10.05 23.66
CA ILE A 379 16.62 8.72 24.20
C ILE A 379 16.94 8.66 25.70
N THR A 380 18.10 9.18 26.14
CA THR A 380 18.47 9.26 27.56
C THR A 380 17.42 10.06 28.34
N LYS A 381 17.10 11.28 27.87
CA LYS A 381 16.10 12.12 28.51
C LYS A 381 14.74 11.45 28.62
N MET A 382 14.25 10.86 27.52
CA MET A 382 12.95 10.16 27.53
C MET A 382 12.95 8.97 28.49
N THR A 383 14.08 8.28 28.65
CA THR A 383 14.25 7.18 29.61
C THR A 383 14.21 7.69 31.04
N GLU A 384 14.92 8.80 31.34
CA GLU A 384 14.94 9.46 32.66
C GLU A 384 13.55 9.99 33.04
N ASP A 385 12.78 10.51 32.07
CA ASP A 385 11.41 10.99 32.26
C ASP A 385 10.40 9.84 32.41
N GLY A 386 10.86 8.58 32.37
CA GLY A 386 10.03 7.39 32.53
C GLY A 386 9.14 7.11 31.31
N GLU A 387 9.45 7.63 30.14
CA GLU A 387 8.70 7.41 28.91
C GLU A 387 9.07 6.08 28.24
N LEU A 388 10.38 5.73 28.21
CA LEU A 388 10.92 4.55 27.55
C LEU A 388 11.41 3.51 28.56
N ASP A 389 11.44 2.24 28.11
CA ASP A 389 11.96 1.13 28.92
C ASP A 389 13.49 1.22 29.07
N PRO A 390 14.02 1.36 30.30
CA PRO A 390 15.46 1.52 30.52
C PRO A 390 16.28 0.33 30.03
N ALA A 391 15.76 -0.90 30.12
CA ALA A 391 16.47 -2.10 29.69
C ALA A 391 16.63 -2.15 28.17
N ILE A 392 15.63 -1.66 27.40
CA ILE A 392 15.66 -1.60 25.95
C ILE A 392 16.50 -0.41 25.49
N SER A 393 16.26 0.78 26.07
CA SER A 393 17.01 2.00 25.76
C SER A 393 18.51 1.85 26.00
N LYS A 394 18.91 1.06 26.99
CA LYS A 394 20.32 0.77 27.29
C LYS A 394 21.04 0.22 26.07
N PHE A 395 20.44 -0.73 25.33
CA PHE A 395 21.07 -1.27 24.11
C PHE A 395 21.28 -0.19 23.06
N VAL A 396 20.29 0.69 22.83
CA VAL A 396 20.45 1.81 21.90
C VAL A 396 21.58 2.74 22.33
N LEU A 397 21.70 3.03 23.62
CA LEU A 397 22.71 3.97 24.14
C LEU A 397 24.14 3.39 24.13
N GLU A 398 24.30 2.10 24.45
CA GLU A 398 25.60 1.44 24.56
C GLU A 398 26.10 0.91 23.20
N ASP A 399 25.22 0.34 22.35
CA ASP A 399 25.57 -0.36 21.12
C ASP A 399 25.11 0.37 19.84
N PHE A 400 24.88 1.68 19.89
CA PHE A 400 24.23 2.46 18.82
C PHE A 400 24.83 2.21 17.44
N ASP A 401 26.15 2.31 17.29
CA ASP A 401 26.81 2.16 16.00
C ASP A 401 26.65 0.75 15.43
N THR A 402 26.63 -0.28 16.29
CA THR A 402 26.38 -1.66 15.87
C THR A 402 24.93 -1.84 15.43
N ILE A 403 23.97 -1.26 16.17
CA ILE A 403 22.55 -1.32 15.87
C ILE A 403 22.25 -0.61 14.54
N VAL A 404 22.85 0.55 14.29
CA VAL A 404 22.74 1.26 13.02
C VAL A 404 23.34 0.47 11.87
N ALA A 405 24.51 -0.15 12.06
CA ALA A 405 25.12 -1.00 11.03
C ALA A 405 24.24 -2.24 10.69
N GLU A 406 23.64 -2.85 11.71
CA GLU A 406 22.66 -3.95 11.52
C GLU A 406 21.42 -3.46 10.78
N GLN A 407 20.87 -2.31 11.16
CA GLN A 407 19.73 -1.69 10.47
C GLN A 407 20.05 -1.45 8.99
N GLN A 408 21.19 -0.84 8.66
CA GLN A 408 21.59 -0.57 7.28
C GLN A 408 21.77 -1.88 6.46
N TYR A 409 22.25 -2.93 7.07
CA TYR A 409 22.37 -4.24 6.43
C TYR A 409 20.98 -4.83 6.13
N LEU A 410 20.08 -4.84 7.14
CA LEU A 410 18.72 -5.36 6.99
C LEU A 410 17.89 -4.54 6.00
N TYR A 411 18.04 -3.22 6.02
CA TYR A 411 17.38 -2.32 5.07
C TYR A 411 17.69 -2.72 3.61
N LYS A 412 18.96 -3.01 3.30
CA LYS A 412 19.35 -3.45 1.95
C LYS A 412 18.72 -4.77 1.52
N ILE A 413 18.39 -5.65 2.45
CA ILE A 413 17.72 -6.92 2.17
C ILE A 413 16.22 -6.71 1.96
N LEU A 414 15.60 -5.87 2.79
CA LEU A 414 14.16 -5.66 2.81
C LEU A 414 13.67 -4.64 1.78
N CYS A 415 14.53 -3.69 1.40
CA CYS A 415 14.17 -2.66 0.44
C CYS A 415 14.04 -3.26 -0.96
N VAL A 416 12.88 -3.13 -1.56
CA VAL A 416 12.65 -3.49 -2.97
C VAL A 416 13.09 -2.33 -3.84
N ASP A 417 13.75 -2.63 -4.95
CA ASP A 417 14.08 -1.63 -5.95
C ASP A 417 12.84 -1.18 -6.71
N PHE A 418 12.28 -0.06 -6.29
CA PHE A 418 11.13 0.58 -6.91
C PHE A 418 11.49 1.43 -8.13
N SER A 419 12.78 1.59 -8.41
CA SER A 419 13.29 2.43 -9.50
C SER A 419 12.74 2.01 -10.87
N GLN A 420 12.59 0.72 -11.12
CA GLN A 420 12.07 0.20 -12.38
C GLN A 420 10.61 0.64 -12.64
N VAL A 421 9.77 0.69 -11.61
CA VAL A 421 8.38 1.17 -11.73
C VAL A 421 8.37 2.63 -12.13
N LEU A 422 9.17 3.45 -11.44
CA LEU A 422 9.26 4.89 -11.71
C LEU A 422 9.89 5.18 -13.06
N GLU A 423 10.95 4.46 -13.45
CA GLU A 423 11.62 4.62 -14.74
C GLU A 423 10.67 4.34 -15.90
N HIS A 424 9.96 3.20 -15.88
CA HIS A 424 9.03 2.87 -16.95
C HIS A 424 7.85 3.83 -17.03
N HIS A 425 7.31 4.25 -15.88
CA HIS A 425 6.24 5.24 -15.86
C HIS A 425 6.72 6.59 -16.39
N SER A 426 7.91 7.04 -15.97
CA SER A 426 8.53 8.28 -16.48
C SER A 426 8.78 8.20 -17.98
N ASN A 427 9.37 7.12 -18.46
CA ASN A 427 9.60 6.91 -19.89
C ASN A 427 8.30 7.01 -20.70
N TYR A 428 7.18 6.45 -20.20
CA TYR A 428 5.88 6.61 -20.84
C TYR A 428 5.44 8.07 -20.88
N LEU A 429 5.63 8.82 -19.81
CA LEU A 429 5.27 10.24 -19.75
C LEU A 429 6.07 11.08 -20.75
N PHE A 430 7.33 10.75 -20.99
CA PHE A 430 8.27 11.55 -21.80
C PHE A 430 8.35 11.18 -23.29
N THR A 431 8.06 9.92 -23.69
CA THR A 431 8.26 9.45 -25.07
C THR A 431 7.31 10.06 -26.10
N ASP A 432 6.15 10.61 -25.71
CA ASP A 432 5.14 11.16 -26.63
C ASP A 432 4.98 12.69 -26.59
N SER A 433 5.71 13.39 -25.75
CA SER A 433 5.56 14.84 -25.62
C SER A 433 6.90 15.50 -25.39
N GLY A 434 7.41 16.19 -26.42
CA GLY A 434 8.53 17.12 -26.29
C GLY A 434 8.22 18.36 -25.43
N ILE A 435 7.34 18.24 -24.43
CA ILE A 435 6.80 19.37 -23.64
C ILE A 435 7.26 19.35 -22.18
N MET A 436 7.86 18.25 -21.64
CA MET A 436 8.06 18.15 -20.19
C MET A 436 9.51 17.90 -19.72
N ALA A 437 10.50 17.97 -20.58
CA ALA A 437 11.89 17.77 -20.14
C ALA A 437 12.40 18.90 -19.23
N ASP A 438 11.89 20.13 -19.37
CA ASP A 438 12.44 21.30 -18.69
C ASP A 438 11.85 21.52 -17.28
N SER A 439 10.58 21.17 -17.02
CA SER A 439 9.94 21.48 -15.73
C SER A 439 10.31 20.53 -14.59
N LEU A 440 10.71 19.29 -14.87
CA LEU A 440 11.13 18.32 -13.83
C LEU A 440 12.63 18.36 -13.56
N LEU A 441 13.44 18.91 -14.49
CA LEU A 441 14.84 19.20 -14.24
C LEU A 441 15.03 20.44 -13.34
N ASP A 442 14.09 21.37 -13.37
CA ASP A 442 14.11 22.54 -12.49
C ASP A 442 13.71 22.19 -11.05
N GLU A 443 12.80 21.24 -10.81
CA GLU A 443 12.48 20.76 -9.46
C GLU A 443 13.60 19.88 -8.85
N ALA A 444 14.36 19.18 -9.67
CA ALA A 444 15.49 18.38 -9.21
C ALA A 444 16.77 19.20 -8.97
N ASN A 445 16.87 20.41 -9.54
CA ASN A 445 18.00 21.34 -9.42
C ASN A 445 17.69 22.61 -8.64
N GLY A 446 16.55 22.71 -8.00
CA GLY A 446 16.20 23.83 -7.12
C GLY A 446 17.02 23.79 -5.84
N GLU A 447 18.28 24.19 -5.93
CA GLU A 447 19.02 24.77 -4.79
C GLU A 447 18.38 26.12 -4.50
N GLU A 448 17.37 26.17 -3.64
CA GLU A 448 16.99 27.42 -3.01
C GLU A 448 18.01 27.74 -1.90
N ASP A 449 18.71 28.87 -2.07
CA ASP A 449 19.50 29.52 -1.03
C ASP A 449 18.67 29.70 0.24
N ILE A 450 18.94 28.89 1.24
CA ILE A 450 18.38 29.05 2.58
C ILE A 450 19.27 30.05 3.32
N GLU A 451 18.84 31.32 3.34
CA GLU A 451 19.33 32.29 4.29
C GLU A 451 19.02 31.82 5.73
N ASP A 452 20.02 31.98 6.57
CA ASP A 452 20.08 31.67 8.00
C ASP A 452 18.77 31.94 8.75
N LEU A 453 18.20 30.93 9.35
CA LEU A 453 17.29 31.04 10.50
C LEU A 453 17.96 30.41 11.73
N GLU A 454 18.83 31.18 12.36
CA GLU A 454 19.07 31.07 13.80
C GLU A 454 17.79 31.51 14.50
N ASP A 455 17.11 30.60 15.13
CA ASP A 455 16.24 30.69 16.31
C ASP A 455 15.19 29.56 16.34
N LEU A 456 15.55 28.45 16.93
CA LEU A 456 14.58 27.44 17.42
C LEU A 456 15.23 26.64 18.57
N GLU A 457 15.48 27.30 19.69
CA GLU A 457 15.45 26.70 21.02
C GLU A 457 13.99 26.68 21.47
N GLU A 458 13.41 25.46 21.50
CA GLU A 458 12.29 24.95 22.31
C GLU A 458 11.56 23.84 21.54
N LEU A 459 12.00 22.61 21.80
CA LEU A 459 11.22 21.41 21.55
C LEU A 459 10.87 20.74 22.87
#